data_02d096e0b3edce690f93c79c6235be4d
#
_entry.id   02d096e0b3edce690f93c79c6235be4d
#
_cell.length_a   1.000
_cell.length_b   1.000
_cell.length_c   1.000
_cell.angle_alpha   90.00
_cell.angle_beta   90.00
_cell.angle_gamma   90.00
#
_symmetry.space_group_name_H-M   'P 1'
#
loop_
_entity.id
_entity.type
_entity.pdbx_description
1 polymer ?
#
loop_
_entity_poly.entity_id
_entity_poly.type
_entity_poly.pdbx_seq_one_letter_code
_entity_poly.pdbx_strand_id
1 'polypeptide(L)'
;MRFILILMLFVVFPNMALGQPIQVSIASDVNEKGQVALALTLENVGSHPVFHVHPMFHFHHSMSMMTAIRELRPGQKITLENDKHPSVLRVGTYPISAMVKYKTLLEGGEGKTIFHSDTFYFKEPVQSQIGGSIQSSGGPESSILKIFLKNQSDSFKNIRMMLLLPPGMVAENFNGMMGFTLRGNAKKSFEVTVQRGTNIDGDRFPVRLMVEYGEMLKHYSAEIEGVIQFSPSWYSMKYLLHFTVLAVMGLILAGLYFRFYNSTKKGNTNG
;
A
#
# COMPACT_ATOMS: atom_id res chain seq x y z
N MET A 1 -12.97 -7.25 56.96
CA MET A 1 -13.15 -7.13 55.47
C MET A 1 -11.92 -6.43 54.89
N ARG A 2 -11.00 -7.19 54.30
CA ARG A 2 -9.85 -6.62 53.57
C ARG A 2 -10.12 -6.74 52.07
N PHE A 3 -10.42 -5.64 51.44
CA PHE A 3 -10.52 -5.58 49.98
C PHE A 3 -9.10 -5.62 49.39
N ILE A 4 -8.78 -6.71 48.68
CA ILE A 4 -7.57 -6.78 47.84
C ILE A 4 -7.96 -6.21 46.49
N LEU A 5 -7.54 -4.99 46.25
CA LEU A 5 -7.67 -4.32 44.95
C LEU A 5 -6.55 -4.88 44.05
N ILE A 6 -6.89 -5.80 43.15
CA ILE A 6 -5.95 -6.27 42.11
C ILE A 6 -5.94 -5.21 41.00
N LEU A 7 -4.93 -4.37 41.00
CA LEU A 7 -4.64 -3.40 39.97
C LEU A 7 -4.06 -4.17 38.75
N MET A 8 -4.90 -4.44 37.75
CA MET A 8 -4.46 -4.97 36.47
C MET A 8 -3.70 -3.86 35.72
N LEU A 9 -2.38 -3.94 35.74
CA LEU A 9 -1.51 -3.06 34.96
C LEU A 9 -1.60 -3.47 33.48
N PHE A 10 -2.42 -2.78 32.69
CA PHE A 10 -2.41 -2.89 31.23
C PHE A 10 -1.13 -2.24 30.72
N VAL A 11 -0.12 -3.04 30.41
CA VAL A 11 1.06 -2.59 29.68
C VAL A 11 0.64 -2.42 28.22
N VAL A 12 0.27 -1.20 27.84
CA VAL A 12 0.09 -0.81 26.46
C VAL A 12 1.49 -0.70 25.84
N PHE A 13 1.92 -1.72 25.11
CA PHE A 13 3.09 -1.60 24.25
C PHE A 13 2.72 -0.65 23.10
N PRO A 14 3.39 0.50 22.93
CA PRO A 14 3.21 1.29 21.72
C PRO A 14 3.65 0.41 20.55
N ASN A 15 2.74 0.13 19.63
CA ASN A 15 3.11 -0.37 18.32
C ASN A 15 3.96 0.72 17.67
N MET A 16 5.28 0.62 17.80
CA MET A 16 6.19 1.38 16.97
C MET A 16 5.91 0.92 15.54
N ALA A 17 5.26 1.78 14.77
CA ALA A 17 5.17 1.61 13.33
C ALA A 17 6.64 1.58 12.84
N LEU A 18 7.14 0.39 12.58
CA LEU A 18 8.45 0.20 11.95
C LEU A 18 8.37 0.87 10.60
N GLY A 19 9.02 2.02 10.45
CA GLY A 19 9.14 2.72 9.18
C GLY A 19 9.68 1.76 8.11
N GLN A 20 9.37 2.03 6.86
CA GLN A 20 9.89 1.22 5.75
C GLN A 20 11.44 1.28 5.80
N PRO A 21 12.14 0.12 5.73
CA PRO A 21 13.59 0.08 5.89
C PRO A 21 14.33 0.67 4.69
N ILE A 22 13.69 0.80 3.52
CA ILE A 22 14.29 1.38 2.32
C ILE A 22 13.62 2.72 2.05
N GLN A 23 14.41 3.77 1.99
CA GLN A 23 14.02 5.06 1.44
C GLN A 23 14.29 5.05 -0.06
N VAL A 24 13.29 5.47 -0.83
CA VAL A 24 13.33 5.53 -2.29
C VAL A 24 13.23 6.97 -2.74
N SER A 25 14.08 7.39 -3.66
CA SER A 25 13.95 8.68 -4.33
C SER A 25 14.23 8.54 -5.82
N ILE A 26 13.54 9.34 -6.62
CA ILE A 26 13.67 9.39 -8.07
C ILE A 26 14.23 10.75 -8.44
N ALA A 27 15.18 10.76 -9.35
CA ALA A 27 15.60 11.96 -10.07
C ALA A 27 15.37 11.74 -11.57
N SER A 28 14.91 12.77 -12.24
CA SER A 28 14.64 12.76 -13.68
C SER A 28 15.31 13.94 -14.35
N ASP A 29 15.90 13.71 -15.49
CA ASP A 29 16.43 14.73 -16.39
C ASP A 29 15.84 14.53 -17.79
N VAL A 30 15.40 15.62 -18.41
CA VAL A 30 14.78 15.60 -19.74
C VAL A 30 15.43 16.64 -20.62
N ASN A 31 16.10 16.18 -21.67
CA ASN A 31 16.74 17.08 -22.61
C ASN A 31 15.73 17.75 -23.58
N GLU A 32 16.19 18.73 -24.37
CA GLU A 32 15.36 19.45 -25.33
C GLU A 32 14.69 18.57 -26.38
N LYS A 33 15.26 17.40 -26.68
CA LYS A 33 14.72 16.41 -27.63
C LYS A 33 13.71 15.46 -26.97
N GLY A 34 13.42 15.65 -25.67
CA GLY A 34 12.48 14.81 -24.93
C GLY A 34 13.08 13.47 -24.48
N GLN A 35 14.38 13.25 -24.60
CA GLN A 35 15.01 12.08 -24.02
C GLN A 35 15.04 12.18 -22.49
N VAL A 36 14.63 11.11 -21.85
CA VAL A 36 14.48 11.04 -20.39
C VAL A 36 15.54 10.13 -19.80
N ALA A 37 16.31 10.67 -18.87
CA ALA A 37 17.20 9.92 -18.01
C ALA A 37 16.61 9.86 -16.60
N LEU A 38 16.46 8.65 -16.06
CA LEU A 38 15.93 8.41 -14.72
C LEU A 38 17.01 7.82 -13.83
N ALA A 39 17.11 8.33 -12.61
CA ALA A 39 17.96 7.78 -11.58
C ALA A 39 17.12 7.39 -10.36
N LEU A 40 17.25 6.17 -9.91
CA LEU A 40 16.61 5.63 -8.72
C LEU A 40 17.65 5.48 -7.62
N THR A 41 17.47 6.20 -6.54
CA THR A 41 18.31 6.06 -5.35
C THR A 41 17.56 5.28 -4.27
N LEU A 42 18.22 4.23 -3.81
CA LEU A 42 17.76 3.36 -2.73
C LEU A 42 18.71 3.49 -1.55
N GLU A 43 18.19 3.79 -0.37
CA GLU A 43 18.96 3.88 0.86
C GLU A 43 18.32 3.02 1.94
N ASN A 44 19.08 2.12 2.55
CA ASN A 44 18.62 1.34 3.69
C ASN A 44 18.75 2.19 4.96
N VAL A 45 17.64 2.75 5.39
CA VAL A 45 17.52 3.55 6.63
C VAL A 45 17.16 2.69 7.85
N GLY A 46 16.98 1.39 7.66
CA GLY A 46 16.71 0.44 8.73
C GLY A 46 17.99 0.00 9.47
N SER A 47 17.80 -0.74 10.55
CA SER A 47 18.88 -1.29 11.38
C SER A 47 19.42 -2.64 10.90
N HIS A 48 18.76 -3.28 9.95
CA HIS A 48 19.11 -4.61 9.45
C HIS A 48 19.27 -4.59 7.94
N PRO A 49 20.09 -5.50 7.36
CA PRO A 49 20.22 -5.62 5.92
C PRO A 49 18.90 -6.08 5.29
N VAL A 50 18.67 -5.66 4.04
CA VAL A 50 17.60 -6.16 3.19
C VAL A 50 18.19 -6.88 1.99
N PHE A 51 17.49 -7.90 1.50
CA PHE A 51 18.00 -8.84 0.51
C PHE A 51 17.10 -8.90 -0.72
N HIS A 52 17.66 -9.37 -1.83
CA HIS A 52 16.92 -9.57 -3.08
C HIS A 52 16.11 -8.34 -3.48
N VAL A 53 16.81 -7.18 -3.50
CA VAL A 53 16.17 -5.92 -3.85
C VAL A 53 16.06 -5.84 -5.37
N HIS A 54 14.84 -5.84 -5.88
CA HIS A 54 14.51 -5.80 -7.30
C HIS A 54 13.76 -4.50 -7.61
N PRO A 55 14.46 -3.44 -7.99
CA PRO A 55 13.84 -2.19 -8.38
C PRO A 55 13.35 -2.25 -9.82
N MET A 56 12.27 -1.53 -10.08
CA MET A 56 11.63 -1.44 -11.37
C MET A 56 11.03 -0.04 -11.52
N PHE A 57 11.23 0.57 -12.68
CA PHE A 57 10.52 1.77 -13.08
C PHE A 57 9.26 1.45 -13.88
N HIS A 58 8.24 2.20 -13.62
CA HIS A 58 7.10 2.35 -14.49
C HIS A 58 7.06 3.80 -14.97
N PHE A 59 7.24 4.00 -16.25
CA PHE A 59 7.27 5.30 -16.87
C PHE A 59 6.44 5.29 -18.15
N HIS A 60 5.48 6.20 -18.25
CA HIS A 60 4.58 6.36 -19.38
C HIS A 60 3.87 5.03 -19.72
N HIS A 61 4.25 4.31 -20.75
CA HIS A 61 3.66 3.02 -21.14
C HIS A 61 4.66 1.86 -21.02
N SER A 62 5.78 2.07 -20.38
CA SER A 62 6.83 1.08 -20.29
C SER A 62 7.15 0.71 -18.85
N MET A 63 7.45 -0.56 -18.64
CA MET A 63 8.05 -1.06 -17.40
C MET A 63 9.50 -1.41 -17.69
N SER A 64 10.39 -0.93 -16.86
CA SER A 64 11.83 -1.19 -16.99
C SER A 64 12.37 -1.77 -15.69
N MET A 65 12.82 -3.02 -15.75
CA MET A 65 13.52 -3.64 -14.62
C MET A 65 14.95 -3.10 -14.56
N MET A 66 15.40 -2.81 -13.36
CA MET A 66 16.75 -2.37 -13.10
C MET A 66 17.62 -3.51 -12.56
N THR A 67 18.92 -3.27 -12.42
CA THR A 67 19.84 -4.26 -11.87
C THR A 67 19.43 -4.66 -10.46
N ALA A 68 19.26 -5.96 -10.23
CA ALA A 68 18.94 -6.49 -8.93
C ALA A 68 20.12 -6.34 -7.95
N ILE A 69 19.84 -5.98 -6.72
CA ILE A 69 20.80 -5.84 -5.64
C ILE A 69 20.61 -7.02 -4.68
N ARG A 70 21.67 -7.81 -4.51
CA ARG A 70 21.59 -9.01 -3.65
C ARG A 70 21.37 -8.65 -2.19
N GLU A 71 22.08 -7.63 -1.70
CA GLU A 71 22.05 -7.16 -0.32
C GLU A 71 22.21 -5.64 -0.29
N LEU A 72 21.40 -4.96 0.50
CA LEU A 72 21.52 -3.54 0.80
C LEU A 72 21.68 -3.39 2.32
N ARG A 73 22.88 -3.05 2.77
CA ARG A 73 23.24 -2.97 4.19
C ARG A 73 22.67 -1.71 4.85
N PRO A 74 22.50 -1.70 6.18
CA PRO A 74 22.12 -0.49 6.90
C PRO A 74 23.04 0.70 6.55
N GLY A 75 22.43 1.85 6.26
CA GLY A 75 23.13 3.06 5.82
C GLY A 75 23.69 3.03 4.40
N GLN A 76 23.60 1.91 3.71
CA GLN A 76 24.07 1.81 2.32
C GLN A 76 23.11 2.52 1.38
N LYS A 77 23.68 3.28 0.47
CA LYS A 77 22.98 4.03 -0.59
C LYS A 77 23.49 3.59 -1.95
N ILE A 78 22.57 3.29 -2.87
CA ILE A 78 22.88 2.87 -4.24
C ILE A 78 22.00 3.69 -5.18
N THR A 79 22.61 4.24 -6.23
CA THR A 79 21.90 4.91 -7.32
C THR A 79 22.02 4.06 -8.58
N LEU A 80 20.89 3.80 -9.21
CA LEU A 80 20.76 3.06 -10.46
C LEU A 80 20.22 4.01 -11.52
N GLU A 81 20.85 4.03 -12.69
CA GLU A 81 20.46 4.90 -13.79
C GLU A 81 19.81 4.12 -14.92
N ASN A 82 18.87 4.74 -15.61
CA ASN A 82 18.23 4.20 -16.79
C ASN A 82 17.89 5.33 -17.77
N ASP A 83 18.53 5.32 -18.92
CA ASP A 83 18.35 6.27 -20.03
C ASP A 83 17.62 5.63 -21.24
N LYS A 84 17.18 4.38 -21.12
CA LYS A 84 16.59 3.59 -22.22
C LYS A 84 15.07 3.74 -22.31
N HIS A 85 14.57 4.91 -22.02
CA HIS A 85 13.14 5.20 -22.13
C HIS A 85 12.79 5.81 -23.48
N PRO A 86 11.57 5.59 -23.99
CA PRO A 86 11.07 6.31 -25.14
C PRO A 86 11.07 7.82 -24.88
N SER A 87 11.47 8.61 -25.86
CA SER A 87 11.43 10.06 -25.75
C SER A 87 10.00 10.57 -25.60
N VAL A 88 9.81 11.55 -24.71
CA VAL A 88 8.55 12.28 -24.58
C VAL A 88 8.44 13.30 -25.70
N LEU A 89 7.33 13.29 -26.41
CA LEU A 89 7.14 14.12 -27.60
C LEU A 89 6.22 15.33 -27.33
N ARG A 90 5.37 15.24 -26.31
CA ARG A 90 4.41 16.29 -26.01
C ARG A 90 4.86 17.10 -24.82
N VAL A 91 4.65 18.39 -24.90
CA VAL A 91 4.81 19.30 -23.77
C VAL A 91 3.85 18.87 -22.65
N GLY A 92 4.33 18.87 -21.40
CA GLY A 92 3.43 18.53 -20.28
C GLY A 92 4.08 17.76 -19.15
N THR A 93 3.23 17.23 -18.30
CA THR A 93 3.62 16.51 -17.07
C THR A 93 3.46 15.00 -17.24
N TYR A 94 4.47 14.27 -16.81
CA TYR A 94 4.59 12.81 -16.95
C TYR A 94 4.79 12.17 -15.58
N PRO A 95 4.08 11.07 -15.28
CA PRO A 95 4.26 10.36 -14.03
C PRO A 95 5.40 9.34 -14.14
N ILE A 96 6.10 9.14 -13.04
CA ILE A 96 7.08 8.09 -12.85
C ILE A 96 6.71 7.33 -11.59
N SER A 97 6.75 6.02 -11.63
CA SER A 97 6.62 5.19 -10.43
C SER A 97 7.81 4.24 -10.34
N ALA A 98 8.36 4.13 -9.16
CA ALA A 98 9.30 3.09 -8.80
C ALA A 98 8.62 2.06 -7.91
N MET A 99 8.80 0.79 -8.24
CA MET A 99 8.39 -0.33 -7.42
C MET A 99 9.65 -1.09 -7.01
N VAL A 100 9.85 -1.26 -5.71
CA VAL A 100 11.01 -1.94 -5.14
C VAL A 100 10.54 -3.14 -4.34
N LYS A 101 10.80 -4.34 -4.87
CA LYS A 101 10.59 -5.60 -4.15
C LYS A 101 11.82 -5.93 -3.35
N TYR A 102 11.68 -6.40 -2.12
CA TYR A 102 12.80 -6.82 -1.29
C TYR A 102 12.37 -7.87 -0.26
N LYS A 103 13.35 -8.52 0.37
CA LYS A 103 13.15 -9.44 1.49
C LYS A 103 13.89 -8.93 2.72
N THR A 104 13.34 -9.21 3.90
CA THR A 104 14.01 -8.89 5.19
C THR A 104 14.92 -10.01 5.68
N LEU A 105 14.80 -11.21 5.10
CA LEU A 105 15.66 -12.37 5.37
C LEU A 105 16.25 -12.89 4.07
N LEU A 106 17.46 -13.43 4.13
CA LEU A 106 18.15 -13.97 2.94
C LEU A 106 17.42 -15.19 2.38
N GLU A 107 16.96 -16.09 3.26
CA GLU A 107 16.19 -17.29 2.90
C GLU A 107 14.85 -17.29 3.65
N GLY A 108 13.80 -17.76 2.98
CA GLY A 108 12.47 -17.94 3.57
C GLY A 108 11.73 -16.67 3.98
N GLY A 109 12.33 -15.48 3.79
CA GLY A 109 11.69 -14.21 4.15
C GLY A 109 10.56 -13.84 3.20
N GLU A 110 9.52 -13.19 3.75
CA GLU A 110 8.44 -12.63 2.96
C GLU A 110 8.91 -11.51 2.05
N GLY A 111 8.36 -11.50 0.84
CA GLY A 111 8.57 -10.42 -0.11
C GLY A 111 7.79 -9.19 0.29
N LYS A 112 8.49 -8.09 0.47
CA LYS A 112 7.90 -6.77 0.70
C LYS A 112 8.03 -5.89 -0.53
N THR A 113 7.17 -4.89 -0.64
CA THR A 113 7.20 -3.94 -1.76
C THR A 113 6.99 -2.53 -1.27
N ILE A 114 7.79 -1.65 -1.84
CA ILE A 114 7.67 -0.21 -1.68
C ILE A 114 7.28 0.38 -3.03
N PHE A 115 6.33 1.32 -3.01
CA PHE A 115 6.03 2.19 -4.13
C PHE A 115 6.52 3.59 -3.81
N HIS A 116 7.14 4.21 -4.81
CA HIS A 116 7.43 5.62 -4.79
C HIS A 116 7.04 6.21 -6.13
N SER A 117 6.33 7.33 -6.13
CA SER A 117 5.93 8.03 -7.33
C SER A 117 6.45 9.43 -7.31
N ASP A 118 6.74 9.92 -8.50
CA ASP A 118 7.14 11.29 -8.76
C ASP A 118 6.61 11.74 -10.10
N THR A 119 6.77 13.00 -10.43
CA THR A 119 6.39 13.58 -11.72
C THR A 119 7.51 14.46 -12.25
N PHE A 120 7.70 14.44 -13.54
CA PHE A 120 8.52 15.44 -14.22
C PHE A 120 7.71 16.16 -15.31
N TYR A 121 8.24 17.23 -15.83
CA TYR A 121 7.63 17.91 -16.96
C TYR A 121 8.63 18.09 -18.11
N PHE A 122 8.09 18.08 -19.32
CA PHE A 122 8.81 18.42 -20.53
C PHE A 122 8.36 19.78 -21.04
N LYS A 123 9.30 20.72 -21.13
CA LYS A 123 9.17 22.13 -21.53
C LYS A 123 8.35 22.98 -20.56
N GLU A 124 7.11 22.59 -20.22
CA GLU A 124 6.28 23.31 -19.26
C GLU A 124 5.48 22.35 -18.37
N PRO A 125 5.28 22.65 -17.09
CA PRO A 125 4.40 21.87 -16.23
C PRO A 125 2.93 22.17 -16.60
N VAL A 126 2.11 21.12 -16.65
CA VAL A 126 0.65 21.24 -16.82
C VAL A 126 -0.05 20.46 -15.73
N GLN A 127 -1.13 21.04 -15.22
CA GLN A 127 -1.91 20.41 -14.17
C GLN A 127 -3.10 19.65 -14.76
N SER A 128 -3.28 18.40 -14.34
CA SER A 128 -4.43 17.59 -14.72
C SER A 128 -5.73 18.18 -14.17
N GLN A 129 -6.76 18.12 -14.98
CA GLN A 129 -8.14 18.46 -14.59
C GLN A 129 -8.97 17.21 -14.27
N ILE A 130 -8.32 16.06 -14.17
CA ILE A 130 -8.93 14.83 -13.68
C ILE A 130 -8.51 14.63 -12.22
N GLY A 131 -9.49 14.58 -11.34
CA GLY A 131 -9.31 14.22 -9.94
C GLY A 131 -10.08 12.95 -9.60
N GLY A 132 -9.79 12.37 -8.44
CA GLY A 132 -10.48 11.14 -8.03
C GLY A 132 -10.16 10.71 -6.62
N SER A 133 -10.70 9.55 -6.26
CA SER A 133 -10.41 8.86 -4.99
C SER A 133 -10.59 7.37 -5.15
N ILE A 134 -9.91 6.60 -4.31
CA ILE A 134 -10.03 5.16 -4.21
C ILE A 134 -10.54 4.82 -2.81
N GLN A 135 -11.65 4.11 -2.74
CA GLN A 135 -12.18 3.54 -1.51
C GLN A 135 -12.07 2.02 -1.58
N SER A 136 -11.82 1.38 -0.46
CA SER A 136 -11.65 -0.06 -0.38
C SER A 136 -12.60 -0.66 0.62
N SER A 137 -13.19 -1.79 0.25
CA SER A 137 -13.98 -2.62 1.16
C SER A 137 -13.76 -4.09 0.81
N GLY A 138 -13.48 -4.94 1.78
CA GLY A 138 -13.24 -6.33 1.45
C GLY A 138 -13.24 -7.29 2.62
N GLY A 139 -13.17 -8.56 2.27
CA GLY A 139 -12.98 -9.70 3.16
C GLY A 139 -11.50 -10.05 3.33
N PRO A 140 -11.21 -11.24 3.87
CA PRO A 140 -9.84 -11.68 4.14
C PRO A 140 -9.03 -11.98 2.85
N GLU A 141 -9.69 -12.49 1.81
CA GLU A 141 -9.03 -12.97 0.58
C GLU A 141 -9.18 -12.01 -0.61
N SER A 142 -10.22 -11.17 -0.59
CA SER A 142 -10.48 -10.23 -1.68
C SER A 142 -10.95 -8.88 -1.16
N SER A 143 -10.64 -7.83 -1.89
CA SER A 143 -11.07 -6.46 -1.62
C SER A 143 -11.63 -5.82 -2.89
N ILE A 144 -12.72 -5.08 -2.76
CA ILE A 144 -13.32 -4.30 -3.83
C ILE A 144 -12.81 -2.88 -3.72
N LEU A 145 -12.10 -2.43 -4.75
CA LEU A 145 -11.70 -1.04 -4.90
C LEU A 145 -12.78 -0.29 -5.68
N LYS A 146 -13.37 0.71 -5.06
CA LYS A 146 -14.29 1.63 -5.71
C LYS A 146 -13.53 2.89 -6.08
N ILE A 147 -13.27 3.04 -7.37
CA ILE A 147 -12.50 4.13 -7.96
C ILE A 147 -13.47 5.17 -8.48
N PHE A 148 -13.35 6.41 -8.02
CA PHE A 148 -14.14 7.54 -8.46
C PHE A 148 -13.25 8.50 -9.23
N LEU A 149 -13.69 8.91 -10.42
CA LEU A 149 -13.03 9.91 -11.24
C LEU A 149 -13.99 11.05 -11.55
N LYS A 150 -13.46 12.27 -11.60
CA LYS A 150 -14.18 13.47 -11.99
C LYS A 150 -13.35 14.27 -12.98
N ASN A 151 -13.94 14.61 -14.12
CA ASN A 151 -13.42 15.62 -15.02
C ASN A 151 -13.89 17.00 -14.54
N GLN A 152 -12.94 17.86 -14.20
CA GLN A 152 -13.20 19.21 -13.68
C GLN A 152 -13.22 20.27 -14.80
N SER A 153 -13.05 19.86 -16.06
CA SER A 153 -13.10 20.73 -17.24
C SER A 153 -14.41 20.57 -18.00
N ASP A 154 -14.70 21.51 -18.87
CA ASP A 154 -15.87 21.48 -19.75
C ASP A 154 -15.69 20.59 -20.98
N SER A 155 -14.45 20.28 -21.36
CA SER A 155 -14.12 19.44 -22.51
C SER A 155 -14.08 17.96 -22.13
N PHE A 156 -14.33 17.09 -23.09
CA PHE A 156 -14.14 15.65 -22.88
C PHE A 156 -12.65 15.29 -22.84
N LYS A 157 -12.32 14.24 -22.11
CA LYS A 157 -10.95 13.70 -21.99
C LYS A 157 -10.94 12.22 -22.38
N ASN A 158 -10.04 11.86 -23.30
CA ASN A 158 -9.72 10.46 -23.58
C ASN A 158 -8.67 10.01 -22.59
N ILE A 159 -9.10 9.34 -21.56
CA ILE A 159 -8.30 8.96 -20.41
C ILE A 159 -7.72 7.57 -20.64
N ARG A 160 -6.46 7.42 -20.31
CA ARG A 160 -5.82 6.13 -20.03
C ARG A 160 -5.54 6.06 -18.54
N MET A 161 -5.83 4.92 -17.94
CA MET A 161 -5.53 4.70 -16.54
C MET A 161 -4.86 3.36 -16.33
N MET A 162 -3.97 3.30 -15.35
CA MET A 162 -3.26 2.12 -14.93
C MET A 162 -3.27 2.00 -13.43
N LEU A 163 -3.66 0.82 -12.96
CA LEU A 163 -3.70 0.50 -11.54
C LEU A 163 -2.39 -0.20 -11.15
N LEU A 164 -1.66 0.40 -10.23
CA LEU A 164 -0.44 -0.15 -9.66
C LEU A 164 -0.79 -0.85 -8.35
N LEU A 165 -0.71 -2.17 -8.37
CA LEU A 165 -0.98 -3.04 -7.23
C LEU A 165 0.32 -3.55 -6.61
N PRO A 166 0.35 -3.80 -5.30
CA PRO A 166 1.44 -4.53 -4.68
C PRO A 166 1.66 -5.89 -5.36
N PRO A 167 2.93 -6.36 -5.43
CA PRO A 167 3.21 -7.68 -5.98
C PRO A 167 2.46 -8.80 -5.28
N GLY A 168 2.00 -9.75 -6.07
CA GLY A 168 1.21 -10.87 -5.59
C GLY A 168 -0.29 -10.57 -5.48
N MET A 169 -0.72 -9.34 -5.71
CA MET A 169 -2.14 -9.01 -5.85
C MET A 169 -2.54 -8.98 -7.32
N VAL A 170 -3.76 -9.42 -7.60
CA VAL A 170 -4.30 -9.49 -8.95
C VAL A 170 -5.65 -8.78 -9.00
N ALA A 171 -5.80 -7.89 -9.98
CA ALA A 171 -7.09 -7.28 -10.28
C ALA A 171 -7.84 -8.16 -11.29
N GLU A 172 -9.04 -8.62 -10.97
CA GLU A 172 -9.79 -9.54 -11.83
C GLU A 172 -10.28 -8.88 -13.12
N ASN A 173 -10.75 -7.64 -13.05
CA ASN A 173 -11.39 -6.96 -14.16
C ASN A 173 -10.58 -5.76 -14.66
N PHE A 174 -9.27 -5.77 -14.40
CA PHE A 174 -8.38 -4.67 -14.76
C PHE A 174 -7.06 -5.20 -15.33
N ASN A 175 -7.00 -5.35 -16.64
CA ASN A 175 -5.83 -5.90 -17.32
C ASN A 175 -4.78 -4.82 -17.61
N GLY A 176 -4.08 -4.38 -16.56
CA GLY A 176 -2.95 -3.46 -16.66
C GLY A 176 -3.35 -2.03 -17.01
N MET A 177 -3.92 -1.79 -18.19
CA MET A 177 -4.29 -0.46 -18.66
C MET A 177 -5.74 -0.44 -19.20
N MET A 178 -6.50 0.58 -18.82
CA MET A 178 -7.86 0.80 -19.30
C MET A 178 -7.99 2.20 -19.92
N GLY A 179 -8.67 2.30 -21.07
CA GLY A 179 -8.95 3.56 -21.73
C GLY A 179 -10.45 3.81 -21.86
N PHE A 180 -10.87 5.06 -21.68
CA PHE A 180 -12.24 5.51 -21.90
C PHE A 180 -12.33 7.03 -22.05
N THR A 181 -13.48 7.49 -22.53
CA THR A 181 -13.77 8.92 -22.64
C THR A 181 -14.60 9.39 -21.44
N LEU A 182 -14.20 10.48 -20.80
CA LEU A 182 -14.93 11.15 -19.73
C LEU A 182 -15.37 12.53 -20.22
N ARG A 183 -16.70 12.74 -20.30
CA ARG A 183 -17.27 14.02 -20.74
C ARG A 183 -16.92 15.16 -19.79
N GLY A 184 -17.02 16.39 -20.27
CA GLY A 184 -16.83 17.58 -19.43
C GLY A 184 -17.75 17.56 -18.20
N ASN A 185 -17.22 17.93 -17.04
CA ASN A 185 -17.90 17.96 -15.74
C ASN A 185 -18.48 16.60 -15.27
N ALA A 186 -18.25 15.52 -16.03
CA ALA A 186 -18.78 14.19 -15.70
C ALA A 186 -17.98 13.51 -14.58
N LYS A 187 -18.69 12.62 -13.87
CA LYS A 187 -18.12 11.70 -12.90
C LYS A 187 -18.27 10.28 -13.42
N LYS A 188 -17.33 9.41 -13.09
CA LYS A 188 -17.41 7.98 -13.40
C LYS A 188 -16.85 7.18 -12.22
N SER A 189 -17.47 6.05 -11.93
CA SER A 189 -17.00 5.11 -10.93
C SER A 189 -16.80 3.72 -11.54
N PHE A 190 -15.83 3.00 -11.00
CA PHE A 190 -15.53 1.61 -11.37
C PHE A 190 -15.36 0.81 -10.09
N GLU A 191 -15.67 -0.46 -10.17
CA GLU A 191 -15.37 -1.41 -9.13
C GLU A 191 -14.35 -2.41 -9.67
N VAL A 192 -13.26 -2.58 -8.94
CA VAL A 192 -12.17 -3.49 -9.29
C VAL A 192 -11.99 -4.45 -8.12
N THR A 193 -12.22 -5.73 -8.36
CA THR A 193 -11.95 -6.78 -7.36
C THR A 193 -10.46 -7.09 -7.37
N VAL A 194 -9.83 -6.95 -6.22
CA VAL A 194 -8.42 -7.30 -6.02
C VAL A 194 -8.34 -8.54 -5.16
N GLN A 195 -7.77 -9.58 -5.70
CA GLN A 195 -7.47 -10.82 -5.00
C GLN A 195 -6.14 -10.72 -4.26
N ARG A 196 -6.12 -11.22 -3.04
CA ARG A 196 -4.92 -11.33 -2.24
C ARG A 196 -4.12 -12.55 -2.69
N GLY A 197 -2.85 -12.37 -3.01
CA GLY A 197 -1.97 -13.49 -3.31
C GLY A 197 -1.61 -14.30 -2.06
N THR A 198 -1.20 -15.53 -2.28
CA THR A 198 -0.63 -16.37 -1.23
C THR A 198 0.67 -15.76 -0.71
N ASN A 199 0.90 -15.78 0.60
CA ASN A 199 2.10 -15.24 1.27
C ASN A 199 2.22 -13.71 1.32
N ILE A 200 1.09 -13.01 1.37
CA ILE A 200 1.07 -11.56 1.62
C ILE A 200 0.51 -11.33 3.01
N ASP A 201 1.38 -10.91 3.94
CA ASP A 201 0.97 -10.54 5.30
C ASP A 201 0.63 -9.07 5.39
N GLY A 202 -0.37 -8.78 6.23
CA GLY A 202 -0.86 -7.42 6.47
C GLY A 202 -2.28 -7.22 5.96
N ASP A 203 -2.95 -6.21 6.47
CA ASP A 203 -4.36 -5.93 6.17
C ASP A 203 -4.53 -4.65 5.33
N ARG A 204 -3.47 -3.87 5.15
CA ARG A 204 -3.52 -2.58 4.45
C ARG A 204 -2.32 -2.42 3.52
N PHE A 205 -2.61 -2.13 2.25
CA PHE A 205 -1.60 -2.00 1.22
C PHE A 205 -1.85 -0.74 0.37
N PRO A 206 -0.80 0.02 0.05
CA PRO A 206 -0.95 1.17 -0.83
C PRO A 206 -1.35 0.72 -2.23
N VAL A 207 -2.21 1.47 -2.87
CA VAL A 207 -2.58 1.33 -4.28
C VAL A 207 -2.51 2.69 -4.94
N ARG A 208 -2.10 2.73 -6.19
CA ARG A 208 -2.02 3.95 -6.98
C ARG A 208 -2.68 3.76 -8.32
N LEU A 209 -3.44 4.75 -8.73
CA LEU A 209 -4.02 4.84 -10.05
C LEU A 209 -3.36 5.98 -10.80
N MET A 210 -2.61 5.64 -11.83
CA MET A 210 -2.05 6.60 -12.76
C MET A 210 -3.07 6.92 -13.83
N VAL A 211 -3.33 8.19 -14.06
CA VAL A 211 -4.27 8.69 -15.05
C VAL A 211 -3.54 9.60 -16.03
N GLU A 212 -3.63 9.31 -17.30
CA GLU A 212 -2.98 10.08 -18.37
C GLU A 212 -3.96 10.43 -19.46
N TYR A 213 -3.79 11.61 -20.05
CA TYR A 213 -4.53 12.02 -21.25
C TYR A 213 -3.78 13.10 -22.04
N GLY A 214 -4.11 13.21 -23.32
CA GLY A 214 -3.60 14.28 -24.19
C GLY A 214 -4.70 15.25 -24.55
N GLU A 215 -4.39 16.54 -24.53
CA GLU A 215 -5.27 17.60 -24.99
C GLU A 215 -4.46 18.77 -25.55
N MET A 216 -4.86 19.33 -26.67
CA MET A 216 -4.21 20.50 -27.28
C MET A 216 -2.68 20.34 -27.42
N LEU A 217 -2.24 19.17 -27.90
CA LEU A 217 -0.83 18.78 -28.06
C LEU A 217 -0.04 18.70 -26.73
N LYS A 218 -0.68 18.84 -25.59
CA LYS A 218 -0.08 18.68 -24.27
C LYS A 218 -0.39 17.31 -23.67
N HIS A 219 0.49 16.86 -22.80
CA HIS A 219 0.34 15.64 -22.01
C HIS A 219 0.04 15.98 -20.55
N TYR A 220 -1.01 15.37 -20.02
CA TYR A 220 -1.46 15.57 -18.65
C TYR A 220 -1.42 14.26 -17.91
N SER A 221 -1.02 14.30 -16.66
CA SER A 221 -1.08 13.16 -15.78
C SER A 221 -1.62 13.53 -14.39
N ALA A 222 -2.24 12.57 -13.74
CA ALA A 222 -2.63 12.63 -12.34
C ALA A 222 -2.36 11.28 -11.68
N GLU A 223 -2.01 11.33 -10.42
CA GLU A 223 -1.91 10.17 -9.56
C GLU A 223 -3.00 10.23 -8.50
N ILE A 224 -3.69 9.11 -8.30
CA ILE A 224 -4.74 8.97 -7.30
C ILE A 224 -4.31 7.86 -6.35
N GLU A 225 -4.05 8.24 -5.12
CA GLU A 225 -3.64 7.31 -4.08
C GLU A 225 -4.82 6.69 -3.36
N GLY A 226 -4.64 5.46 -2.92
CA GLY A 226 -5.61 4.75 -2.11
C GLY A 226 -4.95 3.67 -1.26
N VAL A 227 -5.76 2.98 -0.49
CA VAL A 227 -5.32 1.85 0.34
C VAL A 227 -6.26 0.68 0.09
N ILE A 228 -5.70 -0.46 -0.28
CA ILE A 228 -6.43 -1.72 -0.29
C ILE A 228 -6.52 -2.18 1.16
N GLN A 229 -7.73 -2.47 1.60
CA GLN A 229 -7.98 -2.98 2.94
C GLN A 229 -8.60 -4.36 2.86
N PHE A 230 -7.98 -5.32 3.54
CA PHE A 230 -8.52 -6.63 3.79
C PHE A 230 -9.02 -6.69 5.22
N SER A 231 -10.22 -7.22 5.41
CA SER A 231 -10.76 -7.43 6.75
C SER A 231 -10.22 -8.75 7.31
N PRO A 232 -9.72 -8.77 8.55
CA PRO A 232 -9.26 -10.03 9.15
C PRO A 232 -10.43 -11.01 9.24
N SER A 233 -10.16 -12.27 8.96
CA SER A 233 -11.14 -13.33 9.24
C SER A 233 -11.37 -13.43 10.73
N TRP A 234 -12.63 -13.35 11.18
CA TRP A 234 -13.03 -13.56 12.57
C TRP A 234 -12.58 -14.93 13.13
N TYR A 235 -12.33 -15.87 12.22
CA TYR A 235 -11.88 -17.24 12.53
C TYR A 235 -10.39 -17.45 12.34
N SER A 236 -9.59 -16.37 12.16
CA SER A 236 -8.15 -16.57 12.07
C SER A 236 -7.65 -17.18 13.39
N MET A 237 -6.80 -18.20 13.31
CA MET A 237 -6.23 -18.91 14.47
C MET A 237 -5.64 -17.95 15.53
N LYS A 238 -5.18 -16.78 15.07
CA LYS A 238 -4.61 -15.71 15.89
C LYS A 238 -5.61 -15.12 16.88
N TYR A 239 -6.88 -14.97 16.47
CA TYR A 239 -7.96 -14.47 17.32
C TYR A 239 -8.61 -15.58 18.15
N LEU A 240 -8.68 -16.81 17.61
CA LEU A 240 -9.22 -17.96 18.32
C LEU A 240 -8.44 -18.20 19.63
N LEU A 241 -7.11 -18.07 19.60
CA LEU A 241 -6.29 -18.20 20.80
C LEU A 241 -6.63 -17.14 21.86
N HIS A 242 -6.84 -15.88 21.43
CA HIS A 242 -7.21 -14.80 22.35
C HIS A 242 -8.60 -15.01 22.97
N PHE A 243 -9.58 -15.43 22.15
CA PHE A 243 -10.92 -15.74 22.65
C PHE A 243 -10.94 -16.94 23.59
N THR A 244 -10.13 -18.00 23.33
CA THR A 244 -10.00 -19.15 24.23
C THR A 244 -9.40 -18.73 25.57
N VAL A 245 -8.35 -17.92 25.57
CA VAL A 245 -7.72 -17.42 26.81
C VAL A 245 -8.71 -16.57 27.62
N LEU A 246 -9.46 -15.68 26.96
CA LEU A 246 -10.48 -14.86 27.63
C LEU A 246 -11.62 -15.71 28.20
N ALA A 247 -12.08 -16.72 27.46
CA ALA A 247 -13.11 -17.64 27.93
C ALA A 247 -12.65 -18.44 29.16
N VAL A 248 -11.42 -18.98 29.15
CA VAL A 248 -10.82 -19.71 30.28
C VAL A 248 -10.69 -18.79 31.50
N MET A 249 -10.18 -17.57 31.32
CA MET A 249 -10.11 -16.58 32.42
C MET A 249 -11.51 -16.27 32.98
N GLY A 250 -12.51 -16.08 32.13
CA GLY A 250 -13.90 -15.88 32.57
C GLY A 250 -14.46 -17.04 33.40
N LEU A 251 -14.19 -18.27 32.99
CA LEU A 251 -14.59 -19.47 33.77
C LEU A 251 -13.89 -19.57 35.11
N ILE A 252 -12.59 -19.24 35.17
CA ILE A 252 -11.83 -19.22 36.42
C ILE A 252 -12.39 -18.18 37.40
N LEU A 253 -12.67 -16.96 36.90
CA LEU A 253 -13.24 -15.88 37.69
C LEU A 253 -14.65 -16.23 38.19
N ALA A 254 -15.49 -16.82 37.34
CA ALA A 254 -16.80 -17.30 37.73
C ALA A 254 -16.71 -18.40 38.81
N GLY A 255 -15.79 -19.36 38.64
CA GLY A 255 -15.57 -20.41 39.65
C GLY A 255 -15.13 -19.85 41.01
N LEU A 256 -14.22 -18.89 41.01
CA LEU A 256 -13.77 -18.20 42.20
C LEU A 256 -14.92 -17.42 42.86
N TYR A 257 -15.73 -16.72 42.08
CA TYR A 257 -16.89 -15.98 42.55
C TYR A 257 -17.90 -16.91 43.22
N PHE A 258 -18.27 -18.04 42.63
CA PHE A 258 -19.18 -19.02 43.23
C PHE A 258 -18.61 -19.64 44.48
N ARG A 259 -17.30 -19.92 44.54
CA ARG A 259 -16.64 -20.46 45.72
C ARG A 259 -16.70 -19.46 46.89
N PHE A 260 -16.40 -18.20 46.67
CA PHE A 260 -16.50 -17.16 47.70
C PHE A 260 -17.93 -16.91 48.14
N TYR A 261 -18.89 -16.88 47.18
CA TYR A 261 -20.31 -16.70 47.49
C TYR A 261 -20.88 -17.81 48.36
N ASN A 262 -20.55 -19.07 48.09
CA ASN A 262 -20.96 -20.23 48.89
C ASN A 262 -20.25 -20.30 50.25
N SER A 263 -19.02 -19.82 50.36
CA SER A 263 -18.29 -19.74 51.64
C SER A 263 -18.93 -18.72 52.61
N THR A 264 -19.37 -17.56 52.08
CA THR A 264 -20.05 -16.53 52.89
C THR A 264 -21.43 -16.97 53.37
N LYS A 265 -22.14 -17.80 52.59
CA LYS A 265 -23.44 -18.34 52.98
C LYS A 265 -23.35 -19.38 54.07
N LYS A 266 -22.32 -20.21 54.12
CA LYS A 266 -22.07 -21.20 55.18
C LYS A 266 -21.66 -20.58 56.51
N GLY A 267 -21.06 -19.41 56.51
CA GLY A 267 -20.64 -18.70 57.71
C GLY A 267 -21.82 -18.04 58.48
N ASN A 268 -22.95 -17.83 57.82
CA ASN A 268 -24.10 -17.12 58.39
C ASN A 268 -25.20 -18.05 58.95
N THR A 269 -25.02 -19.37 58.87
CA THR A 269 -26.01 -20.36 59.37
C THR A 269 -25.58 -21.00 60.70
N ASN A 270 -24.43 -20.60 61.30
CA ASN A 270 -23.92 -21.11 62.61
C ASN A 270 -23.76 -19.96 63.63
N GLY A 271 -24.63 -18.95 63.59
CA GLY A 271 -24.70 -17.90 64.61
C GLY A 271 -26.05 -17.91 65.29
#